data_d0fb3d1aa0c96cbfcd021f4b5ad181e4
#
_entry.id   d0fb3d1aa0c96cbfcd021f4b5ad181e4
#
_cell.length_a   1.000
_cell.length_b   1.000
_cell.length_c   1.000
_cell.angle_alpha   90.00
_cell.angle_beta   90.00
_cell.angle_gamma   90.00
#
_symmetry.space_group_name_H-M   'P 1'
#
loop_
_entity.id
_entity.type
_entity.pdbx_description
1 polymer ?
#
loop_
_entity_poly.entity_id
_entity_poly.type
_entity_poly.pdbx_seq_one_letter_code
_entity_poly.pdbx_strand_id
1 'polypeptide(L)'
;VAKFKIGFLNEPEGIFKAFIESTGPDFVMYLTTVQFNPERPMQQISSPSGFSAELAKEIGLYYTLGMPEETKGVTEGRLSRNALNEQIKEIEGEREKMFWQEFKDFDSGLLAFGFDSGDRLEHIFLAAKGIEGKEIPQEVQDYYIGKDRFLGELLQKKGDAEVIIFSDHGFNSFEKEVSVNTWLVDNGYMAVTRQPSKESAGELFSTVDWSRTRAYSLGFNSIYINLKGREGKGIVEEKDREALIGELVKKLKEWKNPQNGENVMKNVYKSSEIYSGDFISEAPDIITGTSEGYRLSWQNAVGGLTPEEVFDNNSEWIGEHLMDRDFVPAVLFTSFRTNSKSPKMTDIAPTVLDYFGIAKTAKMQGSSLFADAKSMGKTA
;
A
#
# COMPACT_ATOMS: atom_id res chain seq x y z
N VAL A 1 19.01 19.99 -11.66
CA VAL A 1 19.29 18.79 -12.47
C VAL A 1 20.73 18.36 -12.19
N ALA A 2 20.91 17.09 -11.80
CA ALA A 2 22.23 16.50 -11.64
C ALA A 2 22.53 15.57 -12.82
N LYS A 3 23.79 15.54 -13.24
CA LYS A 3 24.27 14.63 -14.28
C LYS A 3 25.13 13.55 -13.62
N PHE A 4 24.88 12.31 -13.94
CA PHE A 4 25.60 11.16 -13.40
C PHE A 4 26.38 10.49 -14.53
N LYS A 5 27.64 10.20 -14.32
CA LYS A 5 28.46 9.53 -15.32
C LYS A 5 28.38 8.02 -15.10
N ILE A 6 27.72 7.30 -16.03
CA ILE A 6 27.64 5.84 -16.02
C ILE A 6 28.40 5.31 -17.24
N GLY A 7 29.62 4.82 -17.01
CA GLY A 7 30.49 4.34 -18.09
C GLY A 7 31.00 5.46 -19.00
N PHE A 8 31.39 5.13 -20.23
CA PHE A 8 32.03 6.08 -21.17
C PHE A 8 31.04 6.85 -22.06
N LEU A 9 29.77 6.47 -22.16
CA LEU A 9 28.85 6.96 -23.19
C LEU A 9 27.50 7.49 -22.67
N ASN A 10 27.12 7.25 -21.41
CA ASN A 10 25.85 7.68 -20.89
C ASN A 10 26.01 8.65 -19.72
N GLU A 11 25.42 9.83 -19.86
CA GLU A 11 25.27 10.82 -18.78
C GLU A 11 23.76 10.97 -18.47
N PRO A 12 23.15 10.05 -17.72
CA PRO A 12 21.75 10.19 -17.32
C PRO A 12 21.59 11.44 -16.45
N GLU A 13 20.46 12.10 -16.63
CA GLU A 13 20.07 13.25 -15.83
C GLU A 13 19.08 12.84 -14.75
N GLY A 14 19.33 13.26 -13.52
CA GLY A 14 18.43 13.11 -12.41
C GLY A 14 18.09 14.44 -11.77
N ILE A 15 17.00 14.48 -11.08
CA ILE A 15 16.60 15.61 -10.25
C ILE A 15 16.48 15.18 -8.79
N PHE A 16 16.73 16.07 -7.90
CA PHE A 16 16.52 15.90 -6.46
C PHE A 16 16.20 17.27 -5.85
N LYS A 17 15.60 17.24 -4.67
CA LYS A 17 15.35 18.44 -3.86
C LYS A 17 16.20 18.40 -2.61
N ALA A 18 16.47 19.57 -2.05
CA ALA A 18 17.24 19.74 -0.83
C ALA A 18 16.36 20.45 0.21
N PHE A 19 16.20 19.84 1.37
CA PHE A 19 15.56 20.47 2.53
C PHE A 19 16.65 20.98 3.48
N ILE A 20 16.60 22.25 3.79
CA ILE A 20 17.49 22.88 4.75
C ILE A 20 16.78 22.86 6.10
N GLU A 21 17.22 21.96 6.98
CA GLU A 21 16.69 21.81 8.34
C GLU A 21 17.24 22.90 9.28
N SER A 22 18.51 23.30 9.08
CA SER A 22 19.14 24.32 9.91
C SER A 22 20.18 25.10 9.12
N THR A 23 20.19 26.42 9.31
CA THR A 23 21.20 27.37 8.77
C THR A 23 22.13 27.92 9.85
N GLY A 24 22.04 27.40 11.09
CA GLY A 24 22.86 27.81 12.23
C GLY A 24 24.31 27.31 12.15
N PRO A 25 25.05 27.34 13.28
CA PRO A 25 26.43 26.84 13.33
C PRO A 25 26.55 25.39 12.85
N ASP A 26 25.52 24.61 13.14
CA ASP A 26 25.36 23.24 12.62
C ASP A 26 24.39 23.29 11.42
N PHE A 27 24.96 23.46 10.23
CA PHE A 27 24.19 23.40 8.98
C PHE A 27 23.75 21.98 8.71
N VAL A 28 22.42 21.78 8.60
CA VAL A 28 21.80 20.48 8.31
C VAL A 28 20.97 20.59 7.06
N MET A 29 21.26 19.73 6.09
CA MET A 29 20.53 19.63 4.83
C MET A 29 20.24 18.17 4.51
N TYR A 30 19.00 17.88 4.17
CA TYR A 30 18.56 16.58 3.65
C TYR A 30 18.45 16.64 2.13
N LEU A 31 18.98 15.65 1.44
CA LEU A 31 18.83 15.47 -0.01
C LEU A 31 17.87 14.33 -0.26
N THR A 32 16.82 14.59 -1.05
CA THR A 32 15.86 13.56 -1.42
C THR A 32 16.47 12.49 -2.31
N THR A 33 15.76 11.37 -2.42
CA THR A 33 16.07 10.34 -3.43
C THR A 33 16.13 10.96 -4.82
N VAL A 34 17.11 10.54 -5.63
CA VAL A 34 17.27 11.02 -7.00
C VAL A 34 16.14 10.48 -7.86
N GLN A 35 15.44 11.39 -8.53
CA GLN A 35 14.32 11.14 -9.44
C GLN A 35 14.81 11.17 -10.89
N PHE A 36 14.07 10.56 -11.83
CA PHE A 36 14.32 10.79 -13.27
C PHE A 36 14.02 12.25 -13.63
N ASN A 37 14.86 12.85 -14.49
CA ASN A 37 14.48 14.12 -15.10
C ASN A 37 13.30 13.87 -16.07
N PRO A 38 12.10 14.44 -15.83
CA PRO A 38 10.93 14.19 -16.69
C PRO A 38 11.10 14.70 -18.12
N GLU A 39 11.96 15.70 -18.36
CA GLU A 39 12.25 16.21 -19.70
C GLU A 39 13.13 15.23 -20.51
N ARG A 40 13.99 14.45 -19.82
CA ARG A 40 14.93 13.50 -20.43
C ARG A 40 15.10 12.27 -19.55
N PRO A 41 14.04 11.48 -19.36
CA PRO A 41 14.11 10.32 -18.49
C PRO A 41 15.01 9.23 -19.06
N MET A 42 15.78 8.58 -18.18
CA MET A 42 16.69 7.50 -18.56
C MET A 42 15.95 6.26 -19.11
N GLN A 43 14.70 6.09 -18.73
CA GLN A 43 13.79 5.07 -19.25
C GLN A 43 12.43 5.70 -19.52
N GLN A 44 11.62 5.05 -20.35
CA GLN A 44 10.27 5.53 -20.62
C GLN A 44 9.41 5.52 -19.33
N ILE A 45 8.89 6.68 -18.92
CA ILE A 45 8.03 6.88 -17.74
C ILE A 45 6.62 7.37 -18.11
N SER A 46 6.34 7.54 -19.39
CA SER A 46 5.02 8.00 -19.87
C SER A 46 4.62 7.30 -21.17
N SER A 47 3.33 7.29 -21.47
CA SER A 47 2.79 6.85 -22.74
C SER A 47 1.76 7.90 -23.23
N PRO A 48 2.00 8.60 -24.34
CA PRO A 48 3.18 8.52 -25.24
C PRO A 48 4.52 8.86 -24.57
N SER A 49 5.62 8.41 -25.15
CA SER A 49 6.95 8.58 -24.54
C SER A 49 7.40 10.04 -24.34
N GLY A 50 6.87 10.98 -25.12
CA GLY A 50 7.15 12.42 -24.99
C GLY A 50 6.31 13.14 -23.93
N PHE A 51 5.23 12.51 -23.44
CA PHE A 51 4.27 13.14 -22.54
C PHE A 51 4.89 13.69 -21.26
N SER A 52 5.83 12.96 -20.65
CA SER A 52 6.51 13.43 -19.43
C SER A 52 7.26 14.76 -19.64
N ALA A 53 7.88 14.95 -20.82
CA ALA A 53 8.59 16.17 -21.15
C ALA A 53 7.63 17.32 -21.49
N GLU A 54 6.52 17.04 -22.14
CA GLU A 54 5.46 18.01 -22.43
C GLU A 54 4.85 18.52 -21.13
N LEU A 55 4.49 17.63 -20.24
CA LEU A 55 3.95 17.97 -18.92
C LEU A 55 4.95 18.81 -18.10
N ALA A 56 6.24 18.46 -18.11
CA ALA A 56 7.27 19.23 -17.41
C ALA A 56 7.43 20.67 -17.95
N LYS A 57 7.18 20.92 -19.22
CA LYS A 57 7.18 22.28 -19.80
C LYS A 57 6.03 23.13 -19.27
N GLU A 58 4.87 22.52 -19.00
CA GLU A 58 3.67 23.21 -18.54
C GLU A 58 3.68 23.48 -17.02
N ILE A 59 4.08 22.48 -16.21
CA ILE A 59 3.98 22.57 -14.76
C ILE A 59 5.32 22.72 -14.03
N GLY A 60 6.44 22.62 -14.75
CA GLY A 60 7.80 22.55 -14.19
C GLY A 60 8.26 21.10 -13.90
N LEU A 61 9.49 20.96 -13.37
CA LEU A 61 10.01 19.66 -12.97
C LEU A 61 9.20 19.12 -11.79
N TYR A 62 8.91 17.82 -11.80
CA TYR A 62 8.07 17.14 -10.82
C TYR A 62 8.68 15.80 -10.41
N TYR A 63 8.22 15.23 -9.29
CA TYR A 63 8.62 13.90 -8.83
C TYR A 63 8.16 12.81 -9.80
N THR A 64 9.07 11.92 -10.18
CA THR A 64 8.87 10.92 -11.24
C THR A 64 8.93 9.47 -10.77
N LEU A 65 9.40 9.22 -9.55
CA LEU A 65 9.33 7.91 -8.92
C LEU A 65 8.04 7.79 -8.10
N GLY A 66 7.48 6.62 -8.05
CA GLY A 66 6.37 6.33 -7.15
C GLY A 66 6.81 6.44 -5.69
N MET A 67 5.92 6.90 -4.82
CA MET A 67 6.17 7.08 -3.39
C MET A 67 7.40 7.96 -3.13
N PRO A 68 7.40 9.22 -3.60
CA PRO A 68 8.56 10.10 -3.48
C PRO A 68 8.72 10.71 -2.08
N GLU A 69 7.74 10.55 -1.20
CA GLU A 69 7.74 11.05 0.16
C GLU A 69 8.81 10.34 0.99
N GLU A 70 9.69 11.11 1.62
CA GLU A 70 10.88 10.62 2.32
C GLU A 70 10.57 10.09 3.74
N THR A 71 9.54 9.22 3.85
CA THR A 71 9.11 8.61 5.13
C THR A 71 10.26 7.85 5.80
N LYS A 72 11.12 7.20 5.01
CA LYS A 72 12.31 6.53 5.54
C LYS A 72 13.30 7.50 6.17
N GLY A 73 13.43 8.70 5.62
CA GLY A 73 14.23 9.76 6.23
C GLY A 73 13.77 10.10 7.65
N VAL A 74 12.44 10.12 7.86
CA VAL A 74 11.85 10.35 9.20
C VAL A 74 12.08 9.15 10.12
N THR A 75 11.77 7.94 9.67
CA THR A 75 11.90 6.73 10.51
C THR A 75 13.35 6.43 10.90
N GLU A 76 14.33 6.90 10.13
CA GLU A 76 15.75 6.82 10.45
C GLU A 76 16.29 8.06 11.21
N GLY A 77 15.42 9.03 11.56
CA GLY A 77 15.82 10.25 12.28
C GLY A 77 16.73 11.17 11.46
N ARG A 78 16.64 11.15 10.12
CA ARG A 78 17.44 11.95 9.19
C ARG A 78 16.71 13.18 8.67
N LEU A 79 15.38 13.13 8.68
CA LEU A 79 14.47 14.19 8.23
C LEU A 79 13.47 14.48 9.34
N SER A 80 13.17 15.74 9.59
CA SER A 80 12.12 16.09 10.55
C SER A 80 10.71 15.80 9.99
N ARG A 81 9.75 15.54 10.89
CA ARG A 81 8.32 15.39 10.51
C ARG A 81 7.79 16.65 9.81
N ASN A 82 8.23 17.83 10.25
CA ASN A 82 7.85 19.09 9.61
C ASN A 82 8.34 19.17 8.16
N ALA A 83 9.60 18.80 7.90
CA ALA A 83 10.14 18.78 6.54
C ALA A 83 9.41 17.77 5.65
N LEU A 84 9.04 16.59 6.18
CA LEU A 84 8.22 15.63 5.46
C LEU A 84 6.83 16.21 5.15
N ASN A 85 6.18 16.88 6.09
CA ASN A 85 4.87 17.50 5.86
C ASN A 85 4.93 18.58 4.77
N GLU A 86 5.98 19.40 4.74
CA GLU A 86 6.19 20.37 3.65
C GLU A 86 6.44 19.68 2.31
N GLN A 87 7.19 18.58 2.29
CA GLN A 87 7.38 17.78 1.08
C GLN A 87 6.06 17.19 0.57
N ILE A 88 5.23 16.64 1.46
CA ILE A 88 3.91 16.10 1.11
C ILE A 88 3.04 17.18 0.46
N LYS A 89 2.98 18.38 1.04
CA LYS A 89 2.24 19.52 0.47
C LYS A 89 2.76 19.90 -0.92
N GLU A 90 4.06 19.85 -1.11
CA GLU A 90 4.67 20.16 -2.39
C GLU A 90 4.31 19.10 -3.46
N ILE A 91 4.41 17.80 -3.12
CA ILE A 91 4.05 16.70 -3.99
C ILE A 91 2.57 16.75 -4.36
N GLU A 92 1.69 17.01 -3.39
CA GLU A 92 0.26 17.18 -3.64
C GLU A 92 -0.02 18.36 -4.57
N GLY A 93 0.66 19.49 -4.36
CA GLY A 93 0.54 20.63 -5.25
C GLY A 93 1.02 20.35 -6.69
N GLU A 94 2.05 19.52 -6.88
CA GLU A 94 2.47 19.05 -8.19
C GLU A 94 1.40 18.14 -8.82
N ARG A 95 0.82 17.20 -8.07
CA ARG A 95 -0.24 16.30 -8.55
C ARG A 95 -1.52 17.05 -8.92
N GLU A 96 -1.92 18.03 -8.13
CA GLU A 96 -3.07 18.88 -8.48
C GLU A 96 -2.81 19.67 -9.78
N LYS A 97 -1.60 20.19 -9.99
CA LYS A 97 -1.23 20.84 -11.25
C LYS A 97 -1.29 19.87 -12.43
N MET A 98 -0.78 18.64 -12.27
CA MET A 98 -0.88 17.60 -13.30
C MET A 98 -2.34 17.30 -13.64
N PHE A 99 -3.18 17.09 -12.63
CA PHE A 99 -4.60 16.84 -12.85
C PHE A 99 -5.28 17.97 -13.61
N TRP A 100 -5.10 19.22 -13.17
CA TRP A 100 -5.74 20.37 -13.81
C TRP A 100 -5.21 20.64 -15.20
N GLN A 101 -3.95 20.32 -15.49
CA GLN A 101 -3.39 20.43 -16.84
C GLN A 101 -4.07 19.45 -17.79
N GLU A 102 -4.25 18.18 -17.38
CA GLU A 102 -4.94 17.17 -18.18
C GLU A 102 -6.46 17.41 -18.24
N PHE A 103 -7.05 17.89 -17.16
CA PHE A 103 -8.48 18.19 -17.11
C PHE A 103 -8.88 19.35 -18.04
N LYS A 104 -7.98 20.31 -18.25
CA LYS A 104 -8.23 21.50 -19.07
C LYS A 104 -8.63 21.15 -20.52
N ASP A 105 -8.00 20.12 -21.07
CA ASP A 105 -8.20 19.70 -22.47
C ASP A 105 -9.04 18.40 -22.56
N PHE A 106 -9.56 17.94 -21.41
CA PHE A 106 -10.41 16.74 -21.33
C PHE A 106 -11.85 17.07 -21.71
N ASP A 107 -12.28 16.60 -22.87
CA ASP A 107 -13.65 16.79 -23.39
C ASP A 107 -14.47 15.50 -23.40
N SER A 108 -13.82 14.34 -23.50
CA SER A 108 -14.50 13.04 -23.55
C SER A 108 -13.57 11.88 -23.16
N GLY A 109 -14.15 10.73 -22.80
CA GLY A 109 -13.42 9.53 -22.46
C GLY A 109 -13.28 9.32 -20.95
N LEU A 110 -12.17 8.71 -20.51
CA LEU A 110 -11.86 8.43 -19.11
C LEU A 110 -10.61 9.18 -18.67
N LEU A 111 -10.75 10.04 -17.66
CA LEU A 111 -9.63 10.59 -16.92
C LEU A 111 -9.52 9.85 -15.57
N ALA A 112 -8.45 9.11 -15.35
CA ALA A 112 -8.17 8.42 -14.10
C ALA A 112 -6.90 9.01 -13.47
N PHE A 113 -6.95 9.37 -12.19
CA PHE A 113 -5.85 10.01 -11.49
C PHE A 113 -5.72 9.48 -10.07
N GLY A 114 -4.48 9.30 -9.59
CA GLY A 114 -4.16 8.84 -8.24
C GLY A 114 -3.51 9.93 -7.39
N PHE A 115 -4.02 10.09 -6.17
CA PHE A 115 -3.41 10.89 -5.10
C PHE A 115 -3.00 9.93 -3.99
N ASP A 116 -1.72 9.65 -3.82
CA ASP A 116 -1.19 8.63 -2.91
C ASP A 116 -0.42 9.22 -1.71
N SER A 117 -0.22 10.53 -1.63
CA SER A 117 0.46 11.15 -0.49
C SER A 117 -0.30 11.05 0.83
N GLY A 118 -1.64 10.86 0.79
CA GLY A 118 -2.46 10.60 1.98
C GLY A 118 -1.99 9.36 2.73
N ASP A 119 -1.68 8.29 2.02
CA ASP A 119 -1.11 7.07 2.56
C ASP A 119 0.19 7.34 3.34
N ARG A 120 1.13 8.08 2.72
CA ARG A 120 2.42 8.41 3.35
C ARG A 120 2.26 9.33 4.56
N LEU A 121 1.33 10.27 4.47
CA LEU A 121 0.99 11.17 5.58
C LEU A 121 0.47 10.37 6.77
N GLU A 122 -0.50 9.48 6.55
CA GLU A 122 -1.14 8.74 7.62
C GLU A 122 -0.20 7.72 8.27
N HIS A 123 0.72 7.12 7.54
CA HIS A 123 1.75 6.27 8.13
C HIS A 123 2.60 6.97 9.21
N ILE A 124 2.86 8.26 9.05
CA ILE A 124 3.74 9.03 9.95
C ILE A 124 2.94 9.85 10.97
N PHE A 125 1.77 10.35 10.60
CA PHE A 125 1.04 11.33 11.43
C PHE A 125 -0.20 10.76 12.11
N LEU A 126 -0.78 9.66 11.63
CA LEU A 126 -1.99 9.11 12.22
C LEU A 126 -1.71 8.44 13.58
N ALA A 127 -1.50 9.24 14.61
CA ALA A 127 -1.39 8.77 15.98
C ALA A 127 -2.80 8.65 16.58
N ALA A 128 -3.38 7.47 16.56
CA ALA A 128 -4.64 7.27 17.26
C ALA A 128 -4.79 5.86 17.78
N LYS A 129 -4.98 5.71 19.07
CA LYS A 129 -5.74 4.60 19.62
C LYS A 129 -7.20 4.83 19.29
N GLY A 130 -7.74 4.05 18.35
CA GLY A 130 -9.14 4.08 17.98
C GLY A 130 -9.64 5.51 17.69
N ILE A 131 -10.10 5.76 16.52
CA ILE A 131 -10.52 7.10 16.04
C ILE A 131 -11.69 7.66 16.87
N GLU A 132 -12.40 6.83 17.64
CA GLU A 132 -13.45 7.28 18.53
C GLU A 132 -12.88 8.09 19.72
N GLY A 133 -13.04 9.42 19.63
CA GLY A 133 -12.81 10.35 20.74
C GLY A 133 -11.41 10.96 20.85
N LYS A 134 -10.53 10.83 19.84
CA LYS A 134 -9.24 11.53 19.78
C LYS A 134 -9.20 12.55 18.66
N GLU A 135 -8.49 13.65 18.90
CA GLU A 135 -8.23 14.65 17.88
C GLU A 135 -7.38 14.03 16.75
N ILE A 136 -7.89 14.12 15.53
CA ILE A 136 -7.11 13.80 14.32
C ILE A 136 -5.98 14.83 14.23
N PRO A 137 -4.73 14.43 14.01
CA PRO A 137 -3.60 15.37 13.84
C PRO A 137 -3.88 16.44 12.79
N GLN A 138 -3.42 17.66 13.04
CA GLN A 138 -3.72 18.80 12.18
C GLN A 138 -3.23 18.60 10.75
N GLU A 139 -2.10 17.93 10.57
CA GLU A 139 -1.53 17.61 9.27
C GLU A 139 -2.47 16.74 8.42
N VAL A 140 -3.11 15.75 9.05
CA VAL A 140 -4.11 14.86 8.42
C VAL A 140 -5.39 15.64 8.11
N GLN A 141 -5.86 16.47 9.05
CA GLN A 141 -7.03 17.32 8.83
C GLN A 141 -6.81 18.27 7.64
N ASP A 142 -5.67 18.95 7.59
CA ASP A 142 -5.32 19.90 6.53
C ASP A 142 -5.28 19.23 5.15
N TYR A 143 -4.76 18.01 5.09
CA TYR A 143 -4.75 17.22 3.87
C TYR A 143 -6.17 16.96 3.36
N TYR A 144 -7.06 16.43 4.20
CA TYR A 144 -8.43 16.13 3.79
C TYR A 144 -9.27 17.38 3.50
N ILE A 145 -9.07 18.48 4.22
CA ILE A 145 -9.66 19.77 3.90
C ILE A 145 -9.19 20.27 2.51
N GLY A 146 -7.91 20.05 2.19
CA GLY A 146 -7.36 20.32 0.86
C GLY A 146 -8.05 19.50 -0.21
N LYS A 147 -8.24 18.19 0.02
CA LYS A 147 -8.95 17.30 -0.91
C LYS A 147 -10.44 17.66 -1.07
N ASP A 148 -11.12 18.02 0.00
CA ASP A 148 -12.51 18.50 -0.09
C ASP A 148 -12.63 19.75 -0.98
N ARG A 149 -11.71 20.72 -0.82
CA ARG A 149 -11.64 21.91 -1.68
C ARG A 149 -11.39 21.55 -3.15
N PHE A 150 -10.42 20.68 -3.42
CA PHE A 150 -10.14 20.17 -4.76
C PHE A 150 -11.37 19.52 -5.40
N LEU A 151 -12.06 18.67 -4.64
CA LEU A 151 -13.29 18.00 -5.12
C LEU A 151 -14.43 18.98 -5.33
N GLY A 152 -14.58 19.98 -4.48
CA GLY A 152 -15.54 21.06 -4.66
C GLY A 152 -15.33 21.79 -5.97
N GLU A 153 -14.07 22.11 -6.33
CA GLU A 153 -13.71 22.72 -7.59
C GLU A 153 -13.98 21.80 -8.80
N LEU A 154 -13.59 20.51 -8.70
CA LEU A 154 -13.85 19.50 -9.73
C LEU A 154 -15.35 19.38 -10.02
N LEU A 155 -16.18 19.26 -8.97
CA LEU A 155 -17.62 19.11 -9.12
C LEU A 155 -18.29 20.33 -9.78
N GLN A 156 -17.73 21.54 -9.60
CA GLN A 156 -18.19 22.74 -10.31
C GLN A 156 -17.80 22.76 -11.79
N LYS A 157 -16.66 22.15 -12.15
CA LYS A 157 -16.08 22.20 -13.50
C LYS A 157 -16.37 20.97 -14.36
N LYS A 158 -16.81 19.86 -13.77
CA LYS A 158 -16.97 18.56 -14.46
C LYS A 158 -18.00 18.54 -15.59
N GLY A 159 -18.88 19.53 -15.70
CA GLY A 159 -19.99 19.50 -16.66
C GLY A 159 -20.88 18.26 -16.45
N ASP A 160 -21.14 17.54 -17.54
CA ASP A 160 -21.96 16.32 -17.55
C ASP A 160 -21.17 15.04 -17.20
N ALA A 161 -19.85 15.14 -16.93
CA ALA A 161 -19.03 13.98 -16.59
C ALA A 161 -19.47 13.35 -15.27
N GLU A 162 -19.47 12.02 -15.21
CA GLU A 162 -19.63 11.31 -13.94
C GLU A 162 -18.30 11.21 -13.20
N VAL A 163 -18.35 11.30 -11.88
CA VAL A 163 -17.18 11.26 -11.01
C VAL A 163 -17.29 10.09 -10.06
N ILE A 164 -16.22 9.31 -9.96
CA ILE A 164 -16.04 8.22 -8.99
C ILE A 164 -14.77 8.53 -8.20
N ILE A 165 -14.90 8.62 -6.87
CA ILE A 165 -13.79 8.82 -5.94
C ILE A 165 -13.77 7.62 -5.03
N PHE A 166 -12.64 6.96 -4.94
CA PHE A 166 -12.49 5.76 -4.12
C PHE A 166 -11.08 5.63 -3.57
N SER A 167 -10.95 4.93 -2.45
CA SER A 167 -9.65 4.47 -1.95
C SER A 167 -9.55 2.95 -2.06
N ASP A 168 -8.34 2.45 -2.11
CA ASP A 168 -8.04 1.01 -2.07
C ASP A 168 -8.19 0.44 -0.66
N HIS A 169 -7.92 1.22 0.38
CA HIS A 169 -8.09 0.92 1.81
C HIS A 169 -8.34 2.19 2.61
N GLY A 170 -8.63 2.05 3.88
CA GLY A 170 -8.58 3.08 4.91
C GLY A 170 -7.32 2.92 5.75
N PHE A 171 -7.28 3.59 6.91
CA PHE A 171 -6.14 3.59 7.84
C PHE A 171 -6.58 3.37 9.28
N ASN A 172 -5.65 2.85 10.09
CA ASN A 172 -5.76 2.85 11.54
C ASN A 172 -4.35 2.97 12.16
N SER A 173 -4.26 3.26 13.42
CA SER A 173 -2.98 3.25 14.15
C SER A 173 -2.64 1.86 14.67
N PHE A 174 -1.36 1.61 14.93
CA PHE A 174 -0.92 0.40 15.57
C PHE A 174 0.17 0.68 16.63
N GLU A 175 0.24 -0.18 17.62
CA GLU A 175 1.18 -0.09 18.75
C GLU A 175 2.07 -1.32 18.88
N LYS A 176 1.65 -2.43 18.27
CA LYS A 176 2.33 -3.73 18.36
C LYS A 176 2.70 -4.25 16.98
N GLU A 177 3.89 -4.78 16.90
CA GLU A 177 4.33 -5.56 15.73
C GLU A 177 4.30 -7.05 16.07
N VAL A 178 4.01 -7.88 15.05
CA VAL A 178 3.97 -9.34 15.22
C VAL A 178 4.79 -10.04 14.15
N SER A 179 5.44 -11.13 14.54
CA SER A 179 6.19 -12.00 13.64
C SER A 179 5.53 -13.37 13.54
N VAL A 180 4.86 -13.62 12.43
CA VAL A 180 4.27 -14.92 12.12
C VAL A 180 5.35 -15.99 11.98
N ASN A 181 6.51 -15.66 11.40
CA ASN A 181 7.61 -16.63 11.27
C ASN A 181 8.15 -17.08 12.64
N THR A 182 8.29 -16.16 13.60
CA THR A 182 8.68 -16.52 14.97
C THR A 182 7.62 -17.41 15.63
N TRP A 183 6.34 -17.06 15.50
CA TRP A 183 5.24 -17.88 15.96
C TRP A 183 5.25 -19.29 15.31
N LEU A 184 5.52 -19.39 14.01
CA LEU A 184 5.64 -20.68 13.31
C LEU A 184 6.81 -21.52 13.87
N VAL A 185 7.93 -20.90 14.25
CA VAL A 185 9.07 -21.59 14.88
C VAL A 185 8.66 -22.09 16.26
N ASP A 186 8.08 -21.25 17.10
CA ASP A 186 7.74 -21.57 18.49
C ASP A 186 6.64 -22.64 18.57
N ASN A 187 5.78 -22.71 17.54
CA ASN A 187 4.74 -23.74 17.41
C ASN A 187 5.17 -24.98 16.59
N GLY A 188 6.44 -25.08 16.18
CA GLY A 188 7.01 -26.27 15.51
C GLY A 188 6.57 -26.47 14.06
N TYR A 189 6.14 -25.42 13.37
CA TYR A 189 5.81 -25.44 11.94
C TYR A 189 6.98 -25.02 11.05
N MET A 190 7.89 -24.23 11.60
CA MET A 190 9.11 -23.78 10.94
C MET A 190 10.32 -24.17 11.77
N ALA A 191 11.40 -24.58 11.14
CA ALA A 191 12.65 -24.91 11.78
C ALA A 191 13.76 -23.94 11.35
N VAL A 192 14.62 -23.56 12.28
CA VAL A 192 15.75 -22.68 12.02
C VAL A 192 17.06 -23.32 12.48
N THR A 193 18.13 -22.99 11.79
CA THR A 193 19.49 -23.43 12.14
C THR A 193 20.13 -22.54 13.20
N ARG A 194 19.62 -21.31 13.36
CA ARG A 194 20.05 -20.32 14.34
C ARG A 194 18.86 -19.45 14.75
N GLN A 195 18.73 -19.18 16.04
CA GLN A 195 17.72 -18.26 16.56
C GLN A 195 17.99 -16.84 16.10
N PRO A 196 16.94 -16.02 15.89
CA PRO A 196 17.07 -14.61 15.57
C PRO A 196 17.72 -13.85 16.74
N SER A 197 18.43 -12.76 16.40
CA SER A 197 18.93 -11.80 17.37
C SER A 197 18.52 -10.40 16.94
N LYS A 198 18.76 -9.41 17.81
CA LYS A 198 18.51 -7.99 17.47
C LYS A 198 19.34 -7.51 16.27
N GLU A 199 20.52 -8.11 16.06
CA GLU A 199 21.43 -7.75 14.97
C GLU A 199 21.19 -8.56 13.68
N SER A 200 20.43 -9.66 13.74
CA SER A 200 20.21 -10.55 12.60
C SER A 200 18.86 -11.24 12.67
N ALA A 201 17.93 -10.73 11.89
CA ALA A 201 16.58 -11.29 11.75
C ALA A 201 16.52 -12.52 10.83
N GLY A 202 17.63 -12.97 10.25
CA GLY A 202 17.62 -14.10 9.29
C GLY A 202 16.82 -13.82 8.02
N GLU A 203 16.86 -12.59 7.52
CA GLU A 203 16.14 -12.14 6.33
C GLU A 203 16.37 -13.06 5.13
N LEU A 204 15.42 -13.07 4.20
CA LEU A 204 15.38 -13.95 3.03
C LEU A 204 15.53 -15.43 3.42
N PHE A 205 14.99 -15.81 4.59
CA PHE A 205 15.02 -17.17 5.10
C PHE A 205 16.44 -17.75 5.29
N SER A 206 17.46 -16.90 5.49
CA SER A 206 18.86 -17.32 5.54
C SER A 206 19.20 -18.28 6.67
N THR A 207 18.34 -18.37 7.68
CA THR A 207 18.49 -19.28 8.83
C THR A 207 17.53 -20.46 8.81
N VAL A 208 16.67 -20.60 7.79
CA VAL A 208 15.61 -21.62 7.76
C VAL A 208 16.14 -22.99 7.35
N ASP A 209 15.78 -24.01 8.11
CA ASP A 209 15.94 -25.41 7.73
C ASP A 209 14.71 -25.92 6.98
N TRP A 210 14.75 -25.82 5.67
CA TRP A 210 13.65 -26.20 4.80
C TRP A 210 13.29 -27.70 4.85
N SER A 211 14.23 -28.56 5.25
CA SER A 211 13.98 -30.01 5.38
C SER A 211 13.03 -30.35 6.54
N ARG A 212 12.80 -29.39 7.45
CA ARG A 212 11.97 -29.54 8.65
C ARG A 212 10.88 -28.47 8.73
N THR A 213 10.80 -27.55 7.79
CA THR A 213 9.81 -26.45 7.74
C THR A 213 8.59 -26.87 6.94
N ARG A 214 7.41 -26.84 7.59
CA ARG A 214 6.12 -27.19 6.98
C ARG A 214 5.35 -25.98 6.46
N ALA A 215 5.53 -24.81 7.09
CA ALA A 215 4.90 -23.56 6.70
C ALA A 215 5.84 -22.38 6.93
N TYR A 216 5.66 -21.31 6.18
CA TYR A 216 6.45 -20.08 6.27
C TYR A 216 5.60 -18.86 5.88
N SER A 217 5.99 -17.68 6.36
CA SER A 217 5.35 -16.41 6.01
C SER A 217 6.32 -15.56 5.18
N LEU A 218 5.82 -14.99 4.09
CA LEU A 218 6.54 -14.07 3.20
C LEU A 218 5.59 -12.97 2.72
N GLY A 219 6.08 -11.74 2.63
CA GLY A 219 5.24 -10.59 2.36
C GLY A 219 4.40 -10.23 3.58
N PHE A 220 3.38 -9.43 3.35
CA PHE A 220 2.45 -9.02 4.40
C PHE A 220 1.25 -9.97 4.44
N ASN A 221 0.88 -10.42 5.63
CA ASN A 221 -0.34 -11.18 5.91
C ASN A 221 -0.44 -12.57 5.25
N SER A 222 0.61 -13.08 4.63
CA SER A 222 0.59 -14.30 3.82
C SER A 222 1.33 -15.45 4.49
N ILE A 223 0.71 -16.65 4.53
CA ILE A 223 1.36 -17.89 4.98
C ILE A 223 1.24 -18.92 3.87
N TYR A 224 2.35 -19.57 3.59
CA TYR A 224 2.49 -20.63 2.60
C TYR A 224 2.80 -21.96 3.25
N ILE A 225 2.20 -23.03 2.75
CA ILE A 225 2.61 -24.39 3.08
C ILE A 225 3.84 -24.73 2.22
N ASN A 226 4.88 -25.28 2.82
CA ASN A 226 6.07 -25.76 2.11
C ASN A 226 5.75 -27.06 1.34
N LEU A 227 5.01 -26.90 0.24
CA LEU A 227 4.33 -27.96 -0.48
C LEU A 227 5.27 -28.63 -1.49
N LYS A 228 5.28 -29.96 -1.55
CA LYS A 228 5.99 -30.71 -2.59
C LYS A 228 5.44 -30.40 -3.97
N GLY A 229 6.34 -30.13 -4.90
CA GLY A 229 5.99 -29.82 -6.29
C GLY A 229 5.68 -28.35 -6.56
N ARG A 230 5.42 -27.54 -5.53
CA ARG A 230 5.28 -26.07 -5.62
C ARG A 230 6.56 -25.38 -5.17
N GLU A 231 7.00 -25.63 -3.95
CA GLU A 231 8.26 -25.10 -3.42
C GLU A 231 9.44 -25.98 -3.79
N GLY A 232 10.59 -25.35 -4.10
CA GLY A 232 11.80 -26.08 -4.50
C GLY A 232 12.37 -27.03 -3.44
N LYS A 233 12.02 -26.84 -2.16
CA LYS A 233 12.36 -27.71 -1.02
C LYS A 233 11.12 -28.12 -0.23
N GLY A 234 9.98 -28.25 -0.91
CA GLY A 234 8.71 -28.65 -0.30
C GLY A 234 8.78 -30.02 0.35
N ILE A 235 8.19 -30.15 1.55
CA ILE A 235 8.15 -31.41 2.32
C ILE A 235 6.74 -31.91 2.62
N VAL A 236 5.73 -31.02 2.52
CA VAL A 236 4.32 -31.37 2.79
C VAL A 236 3.72 -32.01 1.55
N GLU A 237 3.13 -33.19 1.69
CA GLU A 237 2.39 -33.84 0.59
C GLU A 237 1.05 -33.11 0.33
N GLU A 238 0.59 -33.09 -0.92
CA GLU A 238 -0.68 -32.44 -1.28
C GLU A 238 -1.88 -32.99 -0.46
N LYS A 239 -1.91 -34.30 -0.20
CA LYS A 239 -2.97 -34.93 0.62
C LYS A 239 -3.05 -34.41 2.07
N ASP A 240 -1.94 -33.88 2.59
CA ASP A 240 -1.84 -33.40 4.00
C ASP A 240 -2.03 -31.88 4.09
N ARG A 241 -2.07 -31.17 2.94
CA ARG A 241 -2.14 -29.69 2.85
C ARG A 241 -3.35 -29.12 3.59
N GLU A 242 -4.55 -29.57 3.25
CA GLU A 242 -5.80 -29.02 3.84
C GLU A 242 -5.90 -29.27 5.35
N ALA A 243 -5.42 -30.42 5.82
CA ALA A 243 -5.39 -30.71 7.26
C ALA A 243 -4.46 -29.74 7.99
N LEU A 244 -3.27 -29.46 7.43
CA LEU A 244 -2.30 -28.53 8.00
C LEU A 244 -2.82 -27.09 7.96
N ILE A 245 -3.46 -26.65 6.87
CA ILE A 245 -4.13 -25.34 6.78
C ILE A 245 -5.19 -25.21 7.88
N GLY A 246 -6.05 -26.21 8.05
CA GLY A 246 -7.08 -26.20 9.09
C GLY A 246 -6.50 -26.10 10.50
N GLU A 247 -5.40 -26.81 10.78
CA GLU A 247 -4.68 -26.74 12.05
C GLU A 247 -4.09 -25.34 12.29
N LEU A 248 -3.40 -24.76 11.30
CA LEU A 248 -2.82 -23.43 11.39
C LEU A 248 -3.88 -22.35 11.60
N VAL A 249 -4.97 -22.38 10.81
CA VAL A 249 -6.07 -21.42 10.94
C VAL A 249 -6.67 -21.44 12.34
N LYS A 250 -6.89 -22.65 12.92
CA LYS A 250 -7.41 -22.77 14.28
C LYS A 250 -6.45 -22.15 15.31
N LYS A 251 -5.17 -22.53 15.28
CA LYS A 251 -4.19 -22.03 16.25
C LYS A 251 -3.92 -20.54 16.12
N LEU A 252 -3.86 -20.01 14.89
CA LEU A 252 -3.69 -18.58 14.67
C LEU A 252 -4.88 -17.77 15.22
N LYS A 253 -6.11 -18.26 15.10
CA LYS A 253 -7.30 -17.64 15.72
C LYS A 253 -7.25 -17.66 17.25
N GLU A 254 -6.54 -18.61 17.84
CA GLU A 254 -6.36 -18.76 19.29
C GLU A 254 -5.10 -18.04 19.80
N TRP A 255 -4.28 -17.45 18.91
CA TRP A 255 -3.04 -16.77 19.27
C TRP A 255 -3.31 -15.54 20.12
N LYS A 256 -2.75 -15.57 21.33
CA LYS A 256 -2.86 -14.49 22.31
C LYS A 256 -1.55 -13.75 22.44
N ASN A 257 -1.62 -12.44 22.56
CA ASN A 257 -0.48 -11.64 23.01
C ASN A 257 -0.10 -12.05 24.45
N PRO A 258 1.12 -12.52 24.68
CA PRO A 258 1.53 -12.98 26.01
C PRO A 258 1.57 -11.86 27.06
N GLN A 259 1.62 -10.59 26.64
CA GLN A 259 1.71 -9.45 27.56
C GLN A 259 0.35 -9.03 28.12
N ASN A 260 -0.73 -9.14 27.34
CA ASN A 260 -2.05 -8.59 27.70
C ASN A 260 -3.21 -9.58 27.53
N GLY A 261 -2.97 -10.76 26.92
CA GLY A 261 -3.99 -11.79 26.69
C GLY A 261 -4.98 -11.48 25.55
N GLU A 262 -4.81 -10.40 24.83
CA GLU A 262 -5.65 -10.05 23.68
C GLU A 262 -5.39 -10.98 22.49
N ASN A 263 -6.37 -11.11 21.60
CA ASN A 263 -6.19 -11.82 20.34
C ASN A 263 -5.25 -11.03 19.42
N VAL A 264 -4.22 -11.69 18.92
CA VAL A 264 -3.32 -11.11 17.90
C VAL A 264 -4.00 -11.04 16.53
N MET A 265 -4.78 -12.07 16.19
CA MET A 265 -5.52 -12.15 14.93
C MET A 265 -7.01 -11.86 15.14
N LYS A 266 -7.54 -10.93 14.33
CA LYS A 266 -8.99 -10.69 14.19
C LYS A 266 -9.63 -11.79 13.37
N ASN A 267 -9.07 -12.03 12.18
CA ASN A 267 -9.51 -13.06 11.26
C ASN A 267 -8.31 -13.82 10.68
N VAL A 268 -8.57 -15.05 10.26
CA VAL A 268 -7.63 -15.89 9.52
C VAL A 268 -8.41 -16.59 8.44
N TYR A 269 -8.07 -16.33 7.19
CA TYR A 269 -8.80 -16.77 6.01
C TYR A 269 -8.02 -17.86 5.26
N LYS A 270 -8.70 -18.91 4.82
CA LYS A 270 -8.15 -19.80 3.80
C LYS A 270 -8.22 -19.10 2.44
N SER A 271 -7.20 -19.23 1.63
CA SER A 271 -7.21 -18.64 0.27
C SER A 271 -8.40 -19.11 -0.56
N SER A 272 -8.80 -20.37 -0.44
CA SER A 272 -9.98 -20.94 -1.12
C SER A 272 -11.31 -20.28 -0.73
N GLU A 273 -11.37 -19.57 0.39
CA GLU A 273 -12.56 -18.85 0.86
C GLU A 273 -12.64 -17.42 0.30
N ILE A 274 -11.51 -16.83 -0.10
CA ILE A 274 -11.42 -15.41 -0.48
C ILE A 274 -10.93 -15.17 -1.90
N TYR A 275 -10.24 -16.12 -2.51
CA TYR A 275 -9.73 -16.03 -3.87
C TYR A 275 -10.40 -17.06 -4.78
N SER A 276 -10.47 -16.74 -6.07
CA SER A 276 -10.93 -17.63 -7.13
C SER A 276 -10.24 -17.30 -8.44
N GLY A 277 -10.28 -18.22 -9.40
CA GLY A 277 -9.72 -18.04 -10.74
C GLY A 277 -8.50 -18.91 -11.02
N ASP A 278 -7.91 -18.70 -12.20
CA ASP A 278 -6.91 -19.60 -12.79
C ASP A 278 -5.59 -19.64 -11.99
N PHE A 279 -5.29 -18.59 -11.21
CA PHE A 279 -4.02 -18.43 -10.49
C PHE A 279 -4.11 -18.70 -8.98
N ILE A 280 -5.21 -19.28 -8.50
CA ILE A 280 -5.40 -19.57 -7.07
C ILE A 280 -4.32 -20.50 -6.51
N SER A 281 -3.73 -21.37 -7.35
CA SER A 281 -2.64 -22.25 -6.97
C SER A 281 -1.33 -21.53 -6.61
N GLU A 282 -1.18 -20.27 -7.07
CA GLU A 282 -0.02 -19.43 -6.79
C GLU A 282 -0.25 -18.53 -5.58
N ALA A 283 -1.50 -18.42 -5.12
CA ALA A 283 -1.84 -17.63 -3.94
C ALA A 283 -1.24 -18.25 -2.66
N PRO A 284 -1.01 -17.42 -1.61
CA PRO A 284 -0.70 -17.94 -0.28
C PRO A 284 -1.83 -18.88 0.19
N ASP A 285 -1.51 -19.85 1.03
CA ASP A 285 -2.50 -20.81 1.54
C ASP A 285 -3.44 -20.20 2.58
N ILE A 286 -2.91 -19.25 3.37
CA ILE A 286 -3.63 -18.56 4.44
C ILE A 286 -3.32 -17.06 4.37
N ILE A 287 -4.36 -16.24 4.56
CA ILE A 287 -4.23 -14.80 4.77
C ILE A 287 -4.64 -14.47 6.21
N THR A 288 -3.79 -13.70 6.89
CA THR A 288 -4.04 -13.25 8.25
C THR A 288 -4.53 -11.81 8.27
N GLY A 289 -5.54 -11.52 9.10
CA GLY A 289 -5.96 -10.17 9.45
C GLY A 289 -5.68 -9.94 10.92
N THR A 290 -4.73 -9.07 11.25
CA THR A 290 -4.40 -8.74 12.64
C THR A 290 -5.52 -7.98 13.32
N SER A 291 -5.57 -8.06 14.65
CA SER A 291 -6.47 -7.26 15.48
C SER A 291 -6.09 -5.77 15.41
N GLU A 292 -7.02 -4.92 15.83
CA GLU A 292 -6.77 -3.48 15.94
C GLU A 292 -5.55 -3.20 16.82
N GLY A 293 -4.68 -2.29 16.37
CA GLY A 293 -3.44 -1.95 17.06
C GLY A 293 -2.27 -2.91 16.81
N TYR A 294 -2.44 -3.93 15.96
CA TYR A 294 -1.39 -4.88 15.60
C TYR A 294 -1.10 -4.85 14.09
N ARG A 295 0.16 -4.99 13.71
CA ARG A 295 0.58 -5.21 12.32
C ARG A 295 1.67 -6.27 12.22
N LEU A 296 1.91 -6.82 11.02
CA LEU A 296 3.06 -7.68 10.79
C LEU A 296 4.35 -6.86 10.71
N SER A 297 5.42 -7.39 11.31
CA SER A 297 6.73 -6.73 11.32
C SER A 297 7.37 -6.70 9.93
N TRP A 298 8.23 -5.73 9.71
CA TRP A 298 9.01 -5.62 8.47
C TRP A 298 9.92 -6.86 8.25
N GLN A 299 10.45 -7.43 9.33
CA GLN A 299 11.26 -8.65 9.27
C GLN A 299 10.45 -9.80 8.71
N ASN A 300 9.20 -9.96 9.16
CA ASN A 300 8.30 -10.99 8.64
C ASN A 300 8.06 -10.82 7.13
N ALA A 301 7.90 -9.58 6.66
CA ALA A 301 7.63 -9.29 5.26
C ALA A 301 8.74 -9.77 4.31
N VAL A 302 9.99 -9.77 4.77
CA VAL A 302 11.15 -10.25 4.01
C VAL A 302 11.60 -11.67 4.41
N GLY A 303 10.74 -12.44 5.06
CA GLY A 303 11.04 -13.81 5.46
C GLY A 303 12.01 -13.94 6.62
N GLY A 304 12.14 -12.87 7.42
CA GLY A 304 12.92 -12.85 8.64
C GLY A 304 12.11 -13.28 9.86
N LEU A 305 12.79 -13.28 11.00
CA LEU A 305 12.27 -13.60 12.31
C LEU A 305 12.63 -12.48 13.30
N THR A 306 11.88 -12.39 14.38
CA THR A 306 12.18 -11.50 15.51
C THR A 306 12.43 -12.32 16.78
N PRO A 307 13.13 -11.76 17.79
CA PRO A 307 13.33 -12.47 19.07
C PRO A 307 12.03 -12.81 19.80
N GLU A 308 11.00 -12.00 19.60
CA GLU A 308 9.68 -12.15 20.21
C GLU A 308 8.60 -12.24 19.13
N GLU A 309 7.53 -13.00 19.42
CA GLU A 309 6.36 -13.09 18.50
C GLU A 309 5.60 -11.76 18.41
N VAL A 310 5.50 -11.04 19.53
CA VAL A 310 4.78 -9.77 19.67
C VAL A 310 5.64 -8.79 20.45
N PHE A 311 5.83 -7.60 19.90
CA PHE A 311 6.67 -6.55 20.52
C PHE A 311 6.11 -5.16 20.23
N ASP A 312 6.56 -4.16 21.01
CA ASP A 312 6.13 -2.77 20.87
C ASP A 312 6.69 -2.13 19.59
N ASN A 313 5.84 -1.38 18.89
CA ASN A 313 6.31 -0.47 17.86
C ASN A 313 6.98 0.75 18.51
N ASN A 314 8.26 0.91 18.26
CA ASN A 314 9.08 2.04 18.74
C ASN A 314 9.56 2.92 17.58
N SER A 315 8.92 2.84 16.41
CA SER A 315 9.28 3.64 15.23
C SER A 315 8.37 4.87 15.07
N GLU A 316 8.80 5.79 14.21
CA GLU A 316 7.97 6.92 13.75
C GLU A 316 6.86 6.48 12.77
N TRP A 317 6.83 5.22 12.35
CA TRP A 317 5.79 4.64 11.51
C TRP A 317 4.68 4.13 12.42
N ILE A 318 3.59 4.86 12.51
CA ILE A 318 2.55 4.68 13.55
C ILE A 318 1.16 4.42 12.99
N GLY A 319 0.89 4.81 11.74
CA GLY A 319 -0.32 4.48 11.02
C GLY A 319 -0.10 3.29 10.09
N GLU A 320 -1.14 2.46 9.87
CA GLU A 320 -1.05 1.26 9.06
C GLU A 320 -2.41 0.86 8.46
N HIS A 321 -2.34 0.12 7.37
CA HIS A 321 -3.52 -0.47 6.70
C HIS A 321 -3.40 -2.00 6.53
N LEU A 322 -2.24 -2.59 6.87
CA LEU A 322 -1.98 -4.04 6.76
C LEU A 322 -2.48 -4.81 7.99
N MET A 323 -3.73 -4.57 8.35
CA MET A 323 -4.46 -5.27 9.40
C MET A 323 -5.75 -5.87 8.84
N ASP A 324 -6.63 -6.41 9.68
CA ASP A 324 -7.91 -6.91 9.18
C ASP A 324 -8.74 -5.79 8.54
N ARG A 325 -9.35 -6.08 7.40
CA ARG A 325 -10.11 -5.12 6.59
C ARG A 325 -11.23 -4.41 7.34
N ASP A 326 -11.76 -5.04 8.41
CA ASP A 326 -12.83 -4.45 9.22
C ASP A 326 -12.38 -3.18 9.95
N PHE A 327 -11.05 -2.99 10.13
CA PHE A 327 -10.44 -1.84 10.80
C PHE A 327 -9.95 -0.74 9.85
N VAL A 328 -9.91 -1.02 8.56
CA VAL A 328 -9.39 -0.11 7.53
C VAL A 328 -10.35 -0.01 6.33
N PRO A 329 -11.62 0.34 6.56
CA PRO A 329 -12.62 0.41 5.50
C PRO A 329 -12.25 1.49 4.49
N ALA A 330 -12.32 1.13 3.19
CA ALA A 330 -12.17 2.05 2.09
C ALA A 330 -13.38 2.99 1.94
N VAL A 331 -13.21 4.08 1.20
CA VAL A 331 -14.28 5.03 0.87
C VAL A 331 -14.67 4.93 -0.61
N LEU A 332 -15.95 5.27 -0.88
CA LEU A 332 -16.47 5.44 -2.23
C LEU A 332 -17.46 6.60 -2.25
N PHE A 333 -17.20 7.57 -3.11
CA PHE A 333 -18.13 8.65 -3.43
C PHE A 333 -18.40 8.66 -4.94
N THR A 334 -19.66 8.88 -5.32
CA THR A 334 -20.08 8.92 -6.72
C THR A 334 -21.00 10.10 -6.96
N SER A 335 -20.90 10.71 -8.13
CA SER A 335 -21.86 11.76 -8.58
C SER A 335 -23.21 11.20 -9.02
N PHE A 336 -23.34 9.87 -9.08
CA PHE A 336 -24.56 9.15 -9.46
C PHE A 336 -25.05 8.23 -8.34
N ARG A 337 -26.27 7.75 -8.46
CA ARG A 337 -26.87 6.82 -7.49
C ARG A 337 -26.38 5.40 -7.75
N THR A 338 -25.82 4.76 -6.72
CA THR A 338 -25.38 3.37 -6.77
C THR A 338 -26.50 2.39 -6.44
N ASN A 339 -26.45 1.19 -7.03
CA ASN A 339 -27.37 0.07 -6.75
C ASN A 339 -26.88 -0.88 -5.66
N SER A 340 -25.62 -0.72 -5.20
CA SER A 340 -25.00 -1.60 -4.19
C SER A 340 -24.98 -0.93 -2.82
N LYS A 341 -25.32 -1.71 -1.78
CA LYS A 341 -25.14 -1.30 -0.37
C LYS A 341 -23.76 -1.67 0.18
N SER A 342 -23.01 -2.50 -0.54
CA SER A 342 -21.67 -2.96 -0.15
C SER A 342 -20.80 -3.05 -1.40
N PRO A 343 -20.43 -1.89 -1.99
CA PRO A 343 -19.58 -1.83 -3.17
C PRO A 343 -18.19 -2.39 -2.87
N LYS A 344 -17.56 -2.93 -3.91
CA LYS A 344 -16.23 -3.51 -3.82
C LYS A 344 -15.30 -2.82 -4.84
N MET A 345 -14.00 -2.82 -4.57
CA MET A 345 -12.99 -2.34 -5.51
C MET A 345 -13.14 -3.01 -6.89
N THR A 346 -13.49 -4.29 -6.92
CA THR A 346 -13.73 -5.05 -8.17
C THR A 346 -14.90 -4.54 -9.00
N ASP A 347 -15.78 -3.70 -8.45
CA ASP A 347 -16.93 -3.12 -9.15
C ASP A 347 -16.56 -1.88 -9.97
N ILE A 348 -15.43 -1.23 -9.69
CA ILE A 348 -15.03 0.03 -10.34
C ILE A 348 -14.83 -0.17 -11.85
N ALA A 349 -14.00 -1.12 -12.26
CA ALA A 349 -13.74 -1.36 -13.68
C ALA A 349 -15.00 -1.79 -14.46
N PRO A 350 -15.84 -2.73 -13.97
CA PRO A 350 -17.13 -3.02 -14.59
C PRO A 350 -18.05 -1.80 -14.70
N THR A 351 -18.05 -0.90 -13.71
CA THR A 351 -18.85 0.33 -13.74
C THR A 351 -18.39 1.27 -14.86
N VAL A 352 -17.08 1.46 -14.99
CA VAL A 352 -16.50 2.27 -16.07
C VAL A 352 -16.82 1.69 -17.45
N LEU A 353 -16.66 0.38 -17.63
CA LEU A 353 -17.00 -0.31 -18.89
C LEU A 353 -18.48 -0.15 -19.24
N ASP A 354 -19.34 -0.34 -18.26
CA ASP A 354 -20.79 -0.20 -18.42
C ASP A 354 -21.18 1.23 -18.82
N TYR A 355 -20.53 2.24 -18.24
CA TYR A 355 -20.69 3.66 -18.63
C TYR A 355 -20.47 3.88 -20.13
N PHE A 356 -19.47 3.21 -20.70
CA PHE A 356 -19.15 3.30 -22.12
C PHE A 356 -19.88 2.27 -23.00
N GLY A 357 -20.84 1.52 -22.45
CA GLY A 357 -21.56 0.47 -23.19
C GLY A 357 -20.68 -0.71 -23.60
N ILE A 358 -19.56 -0.92 -22.92
CA ILE A 358 -18.62 -2.00 -23.17
C ILE A 358 -18.92 -3.16 -22.23
N ALA A 359 -19.15 -4.34 -22.76
CA ALA A 359 -19.39 -5.53 -21.95
C ALA A 359 -18.12 -5.92 -21.16
N LYS A 360 -18.29 -6.18 -19.86
CA LYS A 360 -17.21 -6.73 -19.05
C LYS A 360 -16.77 -8.10 -19.54
N THR A 361 -15.49 -8.46 -19.35
CA THR A 361 -14.99 -9.80 -19.68
C THR A 361 -15.51 -10.84 -18.66
N ALA A 362 -15.57 -12.12 -19.07
CA ALA A 362 -15.97 -13.21 -18.18
C ALA A 362 -15.04 -13.37 -16.95
N LYS A 363 -13.82 -12.88 -17.02
CA LYS A 363 -12.83 -12.91 -15.91
C LYS A 363 -13.05 -11.82 -14.86
N MET A 364 -13.83 -10.78 -15.13
CA MET A 364 -14.14 -9.71 -14.19
C MET A 364 -15.20 -10.17 -13.18
N GLN A 365 -14.86 -10.19 -11.91
CA GLN A 365 -15.72 -10.68 -10.82
C GLN A 365 -16.77 -9.65 -10.38
N GLY A 366 -16.43 -8.34 -10.44
CA GLY A 366 -17.32 -7.26 -10.00
C GLY A 366 -18.52 -7.02 -10.89
N SER A 367 -19.40 -6.14 -10.47
CA SER A 367 -20.61 -5.72 -11.19
C SER A 367 -20.69 -4.20 -11.29
N SER A 368 -21.40 -3.68 -12.29
CA SER A 368 -21.64 -2.24 -12.41
C SER A 368 -22.41 -1.71 -11.20
N LEU A 369 -22.00 -0.52 -10.73
CA LEU A 369 -22.62 0.19 -9.61
C LEU A 369 -23.79 1.09 -10.04
N PHE A 370 -24.09 1.24 -11.32
CA PHE A 370 -25.22 2.04 -11.76
C PHE A 370 -26.56 1.42 -11.36
N ALA A 371 -27.45 2.24 -10.81
CA ALA A 371 -28.77 1.80 -10.37
C ALA A 371 -29.70 1.43 -11.54
N ASP A 372 -29.55 2.09 -12.67
CA ASP A 372 -30.36 1.90 -13.88
C ASP A 372 -29.47 1.87 -15.13
N ALA A 373 -29.56 0.81 -15.91
CA ALA A 373 -28.90 0.70 -17.22
C ALA A 373 -29.36 1.77 -18.23
N LYS A 374 -30.43 2.52 -17.92
CA LYS A 374 -31.02 3.56 -18.76
C LYS A 374 -30.45 4.97 -18.57
N SER A 375 -29.65 5.21 -17.53
CA SER A 375 -29.05 6.55 -17.30
C SER A 375 -27.92 6.87 -18.28
N MET A 376 -27.52 5.95 -19.14
CA MET A 376 -26.34 6.02 -19.99
C MET A 376 -26.61 6.27 -21.47
N GLY A 377 -27.82 6.53 -21.81
CA GLY A 377 -28.18 6.84 -23.20
C GLY A 377 -28.18 8.33 -23.48
N LYS A 378 -27.03 9.00 -23.45
CA LYS A 378 -26.83 10.28 -24.16
C LYS A 378 -25.37 10.45 -24.55
N THR A 379 -25.23 10.26 -25.71
CA THR A 379 -24.68 10.83 -26.92
C THR A 379 -23.26 10.43 -27.24
N ALA A 380 -23.16 9.59 -28.24
CA ALA A 380 -22.01 9.54 -29.11
C ALA A 380 -21.89 10.89 -29.85
#